data_87d39f034bf595b4fa9744f5a87af6ae
#
_entry.id   87d39f034bf595b4fa9744f5a87af6ae
#
_cell.length_a   1.000
_cell.length_b   1.000
_cell.length_c   1.000
_cell.angle_alpha   90.00
_cell.angle_beta   90.00
_cell.angle_gamma   90.00
#
_symmetry.space_group_name_H-M   'P 1'
#
loop_
_entity.id
_entity.type
_entity.pdbx_description
1 polymer ?
#
loop_
_entity_poly.entity_id
_entity_poly.type
_entity_poly.pdbx_seq_one_letter_code
_entity_poly.pdbx_strand_id
1 'polypeptide(L)'
;INAVTQDLYLSDKSDQRLIVFDEAWQFLGESSTLKEVIEEGYRRARKYHGSFTIITQSVLDMKLFGGVGDVIRNNSAFKFYLESSDFEKALDEKLMDYDEFTMRILKSTKSNKPKYSEIFMDTPFGVGVGRLAVDPFSYYVFTSDASEITEIEAMVDGGVSYEDAIREMVKKYRS
;
A
#
# COMPACT_ATOMS: atom_id res chain seq x y z
N ILE A 1 14.99 11.79 7.47
CA ILE A 1 14.21 12.04 8.70
C ILE A 1 14.14 13.55 8.94
N ASN A 2 15.26 14.23 9.10
CA ASN A 2 15.28 15.69 9.31
C ASN A 2 14.57 16.46 8.18
N ALA A 3 14.68 16.02 6.92
CA ALA A 3 13.99 16.63 5.79
C ALA A 3 12.46 16.54 5.93
N VAL A 4 11.93 15.38 6.31
CA VAL A 4 10.47 15.19 6.51
C VAL A 4 9.96 16.08 7.64
N THR A 5 10.68 16.14 8.76
CA THR A 5 10.32 16.97 9.91
C THR A 5 10.39 18.46 9.56
N GLN A 6 11.46 18.88 8.87
CA GLN A 6 11.61 20.26 8.42
C GLN A 6 10.52 20.67 7.43
N ASP A 7 10.27 19.82 6.43
CA ASP A 7 9.25 20.09 5.43
C ASP A 7 7.85 20.16 6.05
N LEU A 8 7.53 19.26 6.97
CA LEU A 8 6.22 19.23 7.61
C LEU A 8 5.97 20.42 8.55
N TYR A 9 6.98 20.81 9.34
CA TYR A 9 6.76 21.77 10.44
C TYR A 9 7.27 23.18 10.15
N LEU A 10 8.25 23.35 9.26
CA LEU A 10 8.91 24.63 9.02
C LEU A 10 8.59 25.26 7.66
N SER A 11 7.99 24.50 6.72
CA SER A 11 7.58 25.03 5.42
C SER A 11 6.25 25.77 5.49
N ASP A 12 5.84 26.38 4.38
CA ASP A 12 4.57 27.09 4.29
C ASP A 12 3.39 26.14 4.58
N LYS A 13 2.53 26.58 5.52
CA LYS A 13 1.36 25.81 5.96
C LYS A 13 0.23 25.77 4.94
N SER A 14 0.33 26.53 3.86
CA SER A 14 -0.66 26.52 2.78
C SER A 14 -0.60 25.25 1.92
N ASP A 15 0.55 24.60 1.89
CA ASP A 15 0.78 23.45 1.03
C ASP A 15 0.28 22.15 1.65
N GLN A 16 -0.41 21.34 0.83
CA GLN A 16 -0.78 19.98 1.21
C GLN A 16 0.39 19.02 0.96
N ARG A 17 0.67 18.18 1.94
CA ARG A 17 1.78 17.23 1.87
C ARG A 17 1.30 15.81 2.07
N LEU A 18 1.74 14.93 1.18
CA LEU A 18 1.56 13.50 1.30
C LEU A 18 2.92 12.84 1.55
N ILE A 19 3.07 12.23 2.71
CA ILE A 19 4.27 11.49 3.10
C ILE A 19 3.92 10.00 3.04
N VAL A 20 4.58 9.27 2.14
CA VAL A 20 4.36 7.85 1.93
C VAL A 20 5.61 7.09 2.36
N PHE A 21 5.43 6.13 3.27
CA PHE A 21 6.45 5.16 3.65
C PHE A 21 6.09 3.81 3.04
N ASP A 22 6.76 3.49 1.97
CA ASP A 22 6.64 2.18 1.33
C ASP A 22 7.61 1.19 1.98
N GLU A 23 7.20 -0.07 2.12
CA GLU A 23 7.98 -1.13 2.81
C GLU A 23 8.42 -0.70 4.24
N ALA A 24 7.51 -0.03 4.96
CA ALA A 24 7.81 0.61 6.25
C ALA A 24 8.40 -0.36 7.31
N TRP A 25 8.11 -1.64 7.20
CA TRP A 25 8.63 -2.68 8.09
C TRP A 25 10.16 -2.74 8.10
N GLN A 26 10.81 -2.45 6.97
CA GLN A 26 12.27 -2.46 6.85
C GLN A 26 12.94 -1.41 7.74
N PHE A 27 12.28 -0.30 7.98
CA PHE A 27 12.86 0.85 8.69
C PHE A 27 12.38 0.95 10.14
N LEU A 28 11.14 0.56 10.40
CA LEU A 28 10.51 0.72 11.71
C LEU A 28 10.96 -0.32 12.73
N GLY A 29 11.53 -1.44 12.29
CA GLY A 29 12.11 -2.44 13.21
C GLY A 29 13.27 -1.89 14.03
N GLU A 30 14.14 -1.09 13.43
CA GLU A 30 15.48 -0.76 13.96
C GLU A 30 15.65 0.70 14.41
N SER A 31 14.93 1.66 13.82
CA SER A 31 15.15 3.09 14.06
C SER A 31 14.17 3.70 15.05
N SER A 32 14.65 4.02 16.27
CA SER A 32 13.84 4.76 17.25
C SER A 32 13.44 6.16 16.76
N THR A 33 14.35 6.85 16.08
CA THR A 33 14.09 8.20 15.56
C THR A 33 13.02 8.22 14.48
N LEU A 34 13.00 7.21 13.61
CA LEU A 34 11.94 7.12 12.59
C LEU A 34 10.59 6.78 13.23
N LYS A 35 10.57 5.92 14.24
CA LYS A 35 9.36 5.64 15.02
C LYS A 35 8.77 6.91 15.61
N GLU A 36 9.59 7.76 16.22
CA GLU A 36 9.15 9.05 16.78
C GLU A 36 8.56 9.97 15.70
N VAL A 37 9.22 10.11 14.55
CA VAL A 37 8.73 10.94 13.43
C VAL A 37 7.39 10.44 12.90
N ILE A 38 7.22 9.14 12.75
CA ILE A 38 5.97 8.54 12.28
C ILE A 38 4.87 8.69 13.33
N GLU A 39 5.17 8.41 14.60
CA GLU A 39 4.21 8.57 15.69
C GLU A 39 3.73 10.03 15.78
N GLU A 40 4.65 10.97 15.76
CA GLU A 40 4.33 12.40 15.80
C GLU A 40 3.54 12.82 14.53
N GLY A 41 3.94 12.32 13.36
CA GLY A 41 3.23 12.55 12.10
C GLY A 41 1.78 12.10 12.16
N TYR A 42 1.51 10.87 12.56
CA TYR A 42 0.14 10.35 12.69
C TYR A 42 -0.70 11.11 13.71
N ARG A 43 -0.09 11.64 14.77
CA ARG A 43 -0.80 12.43 15.77
C ARG A 43 -1.04 13.89 15.37
N ARG A 44 -0.17 14.48 14.55
CA ARG A 44 -0.11 15.94 14.36
C ARG A 44 -0.18 16.41 12.92
N ALA A 45 0.14 15.60 11.92
CA ALA A 45 0.28 16.04 10.53
C ALA A 45 -0.94 16.80 10.01
N ARG A 46 -2.15 16.42 10.41
CA ARG A 46 -3.39 17.10 10.02
C ARG A 46 -3.37 18.60 10.32
N LYS A 47 -2.71 19.05 11.40
CA LYS A 47 -2.60 20.47 11.78
C LYS A 47 -1.70 21.26 10.81
N TYR A 48 -0.91 20.56 10.01
CA TYR A 48 0.06 21.10 9.07
C TYR A 48 -0.28 20.74 7.62
N HIS A 49 -1.54 20.40 7.36
CA HIS A 49 -2.00 19.93 6.06
C HIS A 49 -1.21 18.74 5.50
N GLY A 50 -0.62 17.95 6.41
CA GLY A 50 0.12 16.73 6.09
C GLY A 50 -0.77 15.49 6.19
N SER A 51 -0.51 14.52 5.31
CA SER A 51 -1.07 13.17 5.37
C SER A 51 0.06 12.15 5.39
N PHE A 52 -0.02 11.19 6.30
CA PHE A 52 0.91 10.08 6.40
C PHE A 52 0.25 8.81 5.88
N THR A 53 0.96 8.10 5.02
CA THR A 53 0.54 6.80 4.51
C THR A 53 1.65 5.79 4.74
N ILE A 54 1.29 4.65 5.31
CA ILE A 54 2.20 3.52 5.48
C ILE A 54 1.71 2.36 4.62
N ILE A 55 2.62 1.77 3.87
CA ILE A 55 2.39 0.58 3.06
C ILE A 55 3.24 -0.55 3.64
N THR A 56 2.61 -1.68 3.91
CA THR A 56 3.26 -2.90 4.40
C THR A 56 2.76 -4.12 3.62
N GLN A 57 3.51 -5.19 3.64
CA GLN A 57 3.13 -6.44 2.98
C GLN A 57 2.10 -7.23 3.80
N SER A 58 2.12 -7.09 5.12
CA SER A 58 1.23 -7.80 6.04
C SER A 58 0.73 -6.90 7.16
N VAL A 59 -0.51 -7.13 7.60
CA VAL A 59 -1.03 -6.51 8.83
C VAL A 59 -0.21 -6.93 10.06
N LEU A 60 0.40 -8.10 10.02
CA LEU A 60 1.23 -8.62 11.11
C LEU A 60 2.48 -7.77 11.34
N ASP A 61 2.94 -7.01 10.35
CA ASP A 61 4.09 -6.10 10.47
C ASP A 61 3.86 -5.00 11.52
N MET A 62 2.58 -4.69 11.82
CA MET A 62 2.25 -3.72 12.88
C MET A 62 2.83 -4.10 14.23
N LYS A 63 3.08 -5.40 14.50
CA LYS A 63 3.75 -5.86 15.72
C LYS A 63 5.23 -5.45 15.77
N LEU A 64 5.91 -5.46 14.63
CA LEU A 64 7.32 -5.09 14.54
C LEU A 64 7.52 -3.60 14.91
N PHE A 65 6.47 -2.82 14.77
CA PHE A 65 6.49 -1.39 15.09
C PHE A 65 6.29 -1.11 16.59
N GLY A 66 5.90 -2.13 17.37
CA GLY A 66 5.61 -1.97 18.80
C GLY A 66 4.47 -0.97 19.04
N GLY A 67 4.59 -0.10 20.04
CA GLY A 67 3.56 0.90 20.37
C GLY A 67 3.22 1.87 19.23
N VAL A 68 4.14 2.10 18.29
CA VAL A 68 3.87 2.93 17.11
C VAL A 68 2.89 2.25 16.16
N GLY A 69 2.88 0.92 16.06
CA GLY A 69 1.89 0.17 15.30
C GLY A 69 0.45 0.44 15.76
N ASP A 70 0.25 0.55 17.07
CA ASP A 70 -1.06 0.92 17.64
C ASP A 70 -1.43 2.38 17.31
N VAL A 71 -0.47 3.29 17.34
CA VAL A 71 -0.70 4.69 16.95
C VAL A 71 -1.09 4.79 15.48
N ILE A 72 -0.38 4.10 14.59
CA ILE A 72 -0.70 4.05 13.15
C ILE A 72 -2.13 3.52 12.97
N ARG A 73 -2.43 2.36 13.52
CA ARG A 73 -3.73 1.71 13.37
C ARG A 73 -4.88 2.56 13.87
N ASN A 74 -4.73 3.17 15.04
CA ASN A 74 -5.79 3.96 15.69
C ASN A 74 -5.98 5.35 15.06
N ASN A 75 -4.96 5.90 14.41
CA ASN A 75 -5.03 7.22 13.77
C ASN A 75 -5.16 7.16 12.24
N SER A 76 -5.14 5.98 11.64
CA SER A 76 -5.42 5.80 10.21
C SER A 76 -6.93 5.84 9.98
N ALA A 77 -7.41 6.96 9.43
CA ALA A 77 -8.82 7.11 9.08
C ALA A 77 -9.21 6.32 7.83
N PHE A 78 -8.25 6.01 6.99
CA PHE A 78 -8.42 5.22 5.77
C PHE A 78 -7.51 4.01 5.83
N LYS A 79 -8.07 2.83 5.65
CA LYS A 79 -7.33 1.56 5.61
C LYS A 79 -7.73 0.81 4.35
N PHE A 80 -6.72 0.34 3.63
CA PHE A 80 -6.90 -0.40 2.39
C PHE A 80 -6.22 -1.75 2.52
N TYR A 81 -6.97 -2.83 2.26
CA TYR A 81 -6.45 -4.18 2.35
C TYR A 81 -6.63 -4.89 1.02
N LEU A 82 -5.55 -5.46 0.53
CA LEU A 82 -5.53 -6.36 -0.60
C LEU A 82 -5.72 -7.81 -0.12
N GLU A 83 -5.84 -8.75 -1.05
CA GLU A 83 -5.90 -10.18 -0.72
C GLU A 83 -4.71 -10.60 0.14
N SER A 84 -5.00 -11.25 1.26
CA SER A 84 -3.97 -11.77 2.18
C SER A 84 -4.49 -13.02 2.91
N SER A 85 -3.58 -13.95 3.19
CA SER A 85 -3.82 -15.11 4.05
C SER A 85 -3.75 -14.78 5.55
N ASP A 86 -3.28 -13.59 5.92
CA ASP A 86 -2.92 -13.24 7.29
C ASP A 86 -4.10 -12.71 8.12
N PHE A 87 -5.26 -12.48 7.51
CA PHE A 87 -6.39 -11.82 8.18
C PHE A 87 -6.91 -12.57 9.41
N GLU A 88 -6.96 -13.91 9.38
CA GLU A 88 -7.37 -14.67 10.54
C GLU A 88 -6.40 -14.53 11.71
N LYS A 89 -5.10 -14.67 11.40
CA LYS A 89 -4.05 -14.48 12.40
C LYS A 89 -4.05 -13.06 12.95
N ALA A 90 -4.24 -12.05 12.09
CA ALA A 90 -4.32 -10.66 12.51
C ALA A 90 -5.51 -10.38 13.44
N LEU A 91 -6.63 -11.07 13.23
CA LEU A 91 -7.80 -11.00 14.12
C LEU A 91 -7.50 -11.65 15.49
N ASP A 92 -6.96 -12.87 15.49
CA ASP A 92 -6.58 -13.59 16.71
C ASP A 92 -5.59 -12.81 17.57
N GLU A 93 -4.68 -12.09 16.90
CA GLU A 93 -3.68 -11.25 17.52
C GLU A 93 -4.17 -9.84 17.86
N LYS A 94 -5.46 -9.56 17.66
CA LYS A 94 -6.10 -8.26 17.92
C LYS A 94 -5.48 -7.08 17.18
N LEU A 95 -4.90 -7.35 16.03
CA LEU A 95 -4.41 -6.31 15.11
C LEU A 95 -5.52 -5.74 14.23
N MET A 96 -6.65 -6.44 14.17
CA MET A 96 -7.88 -6.04 13.49
C MET A 96 -9.04 -6.21 14.45
N ASP A 97 -10.02 -5.31 14.36
CA ASP A 97 -11.23 -5.33 15.18
C ASP A 97 -12.44 -5.08 14.28
N TYR A 98 -12.85 -6.12 13.57
CA TYR A 98 -14.02 -6.12 12.71
C TYR A 98 -15.01 -7.17 13.16
N ASP A 99 -16.30 -6.89 12.99
CA ASP A 99 -17.35 -7.88 13.21
C ASP A 99 -17.26 -9.04 12.20
N GLU A 100 -17.98 -10.11 12.48
CA GLU A 100 -17.94 -11.33 11.65
C GLU A 100 -18.38 -11.07 10.19
N PHE A 101 -19.36 -10.18 9.99
CA PHE A 101 -19.83 -9.84 8.65
C PHE A 101 -18.76 -9.09 7.85
N THR A 102 -18.15 -8.08 8.45
CA THR A 102 -17.06 -7.28 7.86
C THR A 102 -15.85 -8.16 7.57
N MET A 103 -15.49 -9.08 8.49
CA MET A 103 -14.41 -10.04 8.27
C MET A 103 -14.67 -10.98 7.11
N ARG A 104 -15.92 -11.42 6.92
CA ARG A 104 -16.26 -12.24 5.72
C ARG A 104 -16.08 -11.47 4.42
N ILE A 105 -16.46 -10.20 4.39
CA ILE A 105 -16.25 -9.34 3.22
C ILE A 105 -14.74 -9.15 2.98
N LEU A 106 -13.97 -8.82 4.00
CA LEU A 106 -12.52 -8.66 3.89
C LEU A 106 -11.84 -9.93 3.33
N LYS A 107 -12.17 -11.10 3.88
CA LYS A 107 -11.63 -12.39 3.42
C LYS A 107 -12.08 -12.78 2.01
N SER A 108 -13.18 -12.22 1.51
CA SER A 108 -13.64 -12.46 0.15
C SER A 108 -12.89 -11.68 -0.92
N THR A 109 -12.08 -10.70 -0.50
CA THR A 109 -11.26 -9.87 -1.39
C THR A 109 -10.25 -10.73 -2.15
N LYS A 110 -10.27 -10.63 -3.49
CA LYS A 110 -9.47 -11.46 -4.38
C LYS A 110 -8.71 -10.63 -5.40
N SER A 111 -7.58 -11.15 -5.81
CA SER A 111 -6.80 -10.61 -6.91
C SER A 111 -6.87 -11.55 -8.11
N ASN A 112 -7.29 -11.04 -9.25
CA ASN A 112 -7.38 -11.76 -10.51
C ASN A 112 -6.50 -11.07 -11.56
N LYS A 113 -5.20 -11.09 -11.28
CA LYS A 113 -4.21 -10.50 -12.18
C LYS A 113 -4.23 -11.19 -13.55
N PRO A 114 -4.04 -10.45 -14.62
CA PRO A 114 -3.85 -9.00 -14.71
C PRO A 114 -5.16 -8.20 -14.82
N LYS A 115 -6.32 -8.84 -14.72
CA LYS A 115 -7.63 -8.22 -14.98
C LYS A 115 -8.05 -7.19 -13.94
N TYR A 116 -7.90 -7.53 -12.66
CA TYR A 116 -8.22 -6.63 -11.55
C TYR A 116 -7.61 -7.12 -10.24
N SER A 117 -7.52 -6.21 -9.27
CA SER A 117 -7.35 -6.54 -7.86
C SER A 117 -8.50 -5.95 -7.06
N GLU A 118 -9.11 -6.74 -6.19
CA GLU A 118 -10.08 -6.21 -5.25
C GLU A 118 -9.36 -5.58 -4.08
N ILE A 119 -9.95 -4.50 -3.56
CA ILE A 119 -9.43 -3.73 -2.43
C ILE A 119 -10.57 -3.59 -1.44
N PHE A 120 -10.40 -4.12 -0.24
CA PHE A 120 -11.27 -3.79 0.88
C PHE A 120 -10.86 -2.42 1.42
N MET A 121 -11.84 -1.54 1.59
CA MET A 121 -11.65 -0.18 2.05
C MET A 121 -12.42 0.02 3.36
N ASP A 122 -11.71 0.44 4.41
CA ASP A 122 -12.28 0.91 5.66
C ASP A 122 -12.04 2.42 5.74
N THR A 123 -13.11 3.19 5.77
CA THR A 123 -13.09 4.64 5.68
C THR A 123 -14.08 5.27 6.65
N PRO A 124 -13.95 6.57 6.97
CA PRO A 124 -14.95 7.29 7.76
C PRO A 124 -16.36 7.30 7.15
N PHE A 125 -16.49 6.93 5.89
CA PHE A 125 -17.78 6.87 5.17
C PHE A 125 -18.40 5.47 5.17
N GLY A 126 -17.70 4.49 5.72
CA GLY A 126 -18.10 3.09 5.78
C GLY A 126 -17.08 2.15 5.17
N VAL A 127 -17.39 0.86 5.23
CA VAL A 127 -16.58 -0.22 4.64
C VAL A 127 -17.14 -0.65 3.30
N GLY A 128 -16.25 -1.13 2.42
CA GLY A 128 -16.67 -1.64 1.12
C GLY A 128 -15.53 -2.32 0.37
N VAL A 129 -15.88 -2.98 -0.73
CA VAL A 129 -14.90 -3.57 -1.65
C VAL A 129 -14.99 -2.86 -3.00
N GLY A 130 -13.86 -2.38 -3.46
CA GLY A 130 -13.68 -1.85 -4.81
C GLY A 130 -12.84 -2.77 -5.68
N ARG A 131 -12.87 -2.56 -6.99
CA ARG A 131 -11.97 -3.21 -7.94
C ARG A 131 -11.08 -2.19 -8.60
N LEU A 132 -9.78 -2.42 -8.49
CA LEU A 132 -8.77 -1.72 -9.28
C LEU A 132 -8.59 -2.50 -10.59
N ALA A 133 -9.10 -1.95 -11.68
CA ALA A 133 -8.85 -2.43 -13.03
C ALA A 133 -7.92 -1.43 -13.72
N VAL A 134 -6.75 -1.88 -14.09
CA VAL A 134 -5.76 -1.08 -14.81
C VAL A 134 -5.85 -1.45 -16.29
N ASP A 135 -5.69 -0.48 -17.19
CA ASP A 135 -5.61 -0.82 -18.61
C ASP A 135 -4.40 -1.73 -18.88
N PRO A 136 -4.49 -2.66 -19.84
CA PRO A 136 -3.44 -3.67 -20.01
C PRO A 136 -2.05 -3.10 -20.33
N PHE A 137 -1.98 -1.95 -20.99
CA PHE A 137 -0.69 -1.32 -21.30
C PHE A 137 -0.04 -0.80 -20.01
N SER A 138 -0.77 -0.02 -19.23
CA SER A 138 -0.29 0.47 -17.92
C SER A 138 0.05 -0.68 -16.97
N TYR A 139 -0.73 -1.78 -17.00
CA TYR A 139 -0.42 -2.95 -16.20
C TYR A 139 0.99 -3.46 -16.50
N TYR A 140 1.35 -3.68 -17.77
CA TYR A 140 2.67 -4.20 -18.12
C TYR A 140 3.80 -3.18 -17.96
N VAL A 141 3.49 -1.88 -18.01
CA VAL A 141 4.49 -0.84 -17.66
C VAL A 141 4.91 -0.92 -16.20
N PHE A 142 3.95 -1.24 -15.31
CA PHE A 142 4.17 -1.25 -13.87
C PHE A 142 4.23 -2.66 -13.26
N THR A 143 4.24 -3.72 -14.08
CA THR A 143 4.30 -5.08 -13.56
C THR A 143 5.58 -5.32 -12.77
N SER A 144 5.45 -6.05 -11.67
CA SER A 144 6.56 -6.59 -10.89
C SER A 144 6.64 -8.13 -10.95
N ASP A 145 5.84 -8.75 -11.82
CA ASP A 145 5.88 -10.19 -12.02
C ASP A 145 7.14 -10.59 -12.77
N ALA A 146 7.95 -11.46 -12.16
CA ALA A 146 9.25 -11.84 -12.71
C ALA A 146 9.15 -12.53 -14.07
N SER A 147 8.09 -13.30 -14.34
CA SER A 147 7.91 -13.98 -15.62
C SER A 147 7.54 -13.02 -16.72
N GLU A 148 6.67 -12.03 -16.43
CA GLU A 148 6.28 -10.99 -17.36
C GLU A 148 7.46 -10.06 -17.70
N ILE A 149 8.23 -9.65 -16.68
CA ILE A 149 9.45 -8.85 -16.87
C ILE A 149 10.44 -9.59 -17.76
N THR A 150 10.72 -10.87 -17.47
CA THR A 150 11.66 -11.67 -18.26
C THR A 150 11.22 -11.76 -19.73
N GLU A 151 9.92 -11.90 -19.98
CA GLU A 151 9.41 -11.98 -21.35
C GLU A 151 9.56 -10.63 -22.09
N ILE A 152 9.31 -9.52 -21.42
CA ILE A 152 9.51 -8.18 -21.97
C ILE A 152 11.00 -7.94 -22.28
N GLU A 153 11.89 -8.25 -21.32
CA GLU A 153 13.33 -8.08 -21.48
C GLU A 153 13.88 -8.94 -22.62
N ALA A 154 13.42 -10.19 -22.76
CA ALA A 154 13.84 -11.04 -23.87
C ALA A 154 13.47 -10.48 -25.26
N MET A 155 12.33 -9.79 -25.40
CA MET A 155 11.96 -9.09 -26.63
C MET A 155 12.84 -7.86 -26.87
N VAL A 156 13.16 -7.12 -25.82
CA VAL A 156 14.03 -5.93 -25.91
C VAL A 156 15.46 -6.33 -26.28
N ASP A 157 16.00 -7.39 -25.68
CA ASP A 157 17.32 -7.94 -26.02
C ASP A 157 17.36 -8.46 -27.47
N GLY A 158 16.21 -8.91 -27.99
CA GLY A 158 16.03 -9.27 -29.39
C GLY A 158 15.94 -8.08 -30.36
N GLY A 159 16.05 -6.83 -29.85
CA GLY A 159 16.06 -5.59 -30.65
C GLY A 159 14.68 -4.93 -30.82
N VAL A 160 13.65 -5.40 -30.13
CA VAL A 160 12.33 -4.77 -30.09
C VAL A 160 12.36 -3.58 -29.13
N SER A 161 11.66 -2.48 -29.45
CA SER A 161 11.55 -1.37 -28.50
C SER A 161 10.74 -1.81 -27.26
N TYR A 162 11.02 -1.18 -26.10
CA TYR A 162 10.29 -1.50 -24.84
C TYR A 162 8.78 -1.27 -25.01
N GLU A 163 8.38 -0.21 -25.70
CA GLU A 163 6.97 0.08 -26.00
C GLU A 163 6.33 -1.02 -26.83
N ASP A 164 7.01 -1.48 -27.90
CA ASP A 164 6.48 -2.53 -28.76
C ASP A 164 6.43 -3.88 -28.04
N ALA A 165 7.40 -4.19 -27.20
CA ALA A 165 7.39 -5.38 -26.35
C ALA A 165 6.15 -5.39 -25.42
N ILE A 166 5.84 -4.26 -24.77
CA ILE A 166 4.62 -4.12 -23.97
C ILE A 166 3.37 -4.29 -24.84
N ARG A 167 3.34 -3.72 -26.03
CA ARG A 167 2.20 -3.87 -26.95
C ARG A 167 1.98 -5.34 -27.36
N GLU A 168 3.03 -6.12 -27.53
CA GLU A 168 2.92 -7.55 -27.78
C GLU A 168 2.36 -8.31 -26.57
N MET A 169 2.78 -7.97 -25.35
CA MET A 169 2.18 -8.52 -24.11
C MET A 169 0.70 -8.20 -24.02
N VAL A 170 0.29 -6.97 -24.36
CA VAL A 170 -1.13 -6.56 -24.38
C VAL A 170 -1.95 -7.38 -25.37
N LYS A 171 -1.40 -7.74 -26.54
CA LYS A 171 -2.10 -8.60 -27.53
C LYS A 171 -2.34 -10.00 -26.96
N LYS A 172 -1.34 -10.60 -26.30
CA LYS A 172 -1.48 -11.88 -25.60
C LYS A 172 -2.54 -11.84 -24.49
N TYR A 173 -2.64 -10.73 -23.79
CA TYR A 173 -3.64 -10.54 -22.75
C TYR A 173 -5.09 -10.59 -23.27
N ARG A 174 -5.31 -10.17 -24.52
CA ARG A 174 -6.65 -10.11 -25.16
C ARG A 174 -7.04 -11.42 -25.85
N SER A 175 -6.11 -12.35 -26.00
CA SER A 175 -6.34 -13.68 -26.59
C SER A 175 -6.79 -14.68 -25.53
#